data_90f5231bc272b4af5a352f04f4636615
#
_entry.id   90f5231bc272b4af5a352f04f4636615
#
_cell.length_a   1.000
_cell.length_b   1.000
_cell.length_c   1.000
_cell.angle_alpha   90.00
_cell.angle_beta   90.00
_cell.angle_gamma   90.00
#
_symmetry.space_group_name_H-M   'P 1'
#
loop_
_entity.id
_entity.type
_entity.pdbx_description
1 polymer ?
#
loop_
_entity_poly.entity_id
_entity_poly.type
_entity_poly.pdbx_seq_one_letter_code
_entity_poly.pdbx_strand_id
1 'polypeptide(L)'
;MASTYTQNSGIEKPGTGDQSGTWGVTTNTNFDIIDRAVHGQVSIPISGDTSLTTNDGSPSNGVAPVIILTGTPSATFDLIVTPNDQKKHYTIKNETNSACRVVYQGVSYTTSNGVEIASNSTQAVTGDGGGNTGIFKSLTPSTDLVNDLTPQLGGSLDVN
;
A
#
# COMPACT_ATOMS: atom_id res chain seq x y z
N MET A 1 19.00 -27.47 1.34
CA MET A 1 18.04 -26.95 0.32
C MET A 1 17.98 -25.46 0.53
N ALA A 2 18.07 -24.62 -0.52
CA ALA A 2 18.08 -23.16 -0.33
C ALA A 2 16.75 -22.66 0.26
N SER A 3 16.82 -21.59 1.05
CA SER A 3 15.66 -20.88 1.56
C SER A 3 14.80 -20.30 0.42
N THR A 4 13.51 -20.18 0.65
CA THR A 4 12.55 -19.48 -0.21
C THR A 4 11.80 -18.44 0.60
N TYR A 5 11.02 -17.56 -0.06
CA TYR A 5 10.32 -16.47 0.64
C TYR A 5 8.82 -16.50 0.33
N THR A 6 8.02 -15.89 1.23
CA THR A 6 6.60 -15.67 0.95
C THR A 6 6.45 -14.49 -0.01
N GLN A 7 5.55 -14.61 -0.98
CA GLN A 7 5.42 -13.65 -2.08
C GLN A 7 5.06 -12.22 -1.64
N ASN A 8 4.17 -12.06 -0.67
CA ASN A 8 3.61 -10.73 -0.35
C ASN A 8 4.36 -9.98 0.76
N SER A 9 5.07 -10.71 1.64
CA SER A 9 5.71 -10.11 2.82
C SER A 9 7.20 -10.42 2.94
N GLY A 10 7.76 -11.26 2.05
CA GLY A 10 9.16 -11.62 2.07
C GLY A 10 9.60 -12.41 3.32
N ILE A 11 8.67 -13.16 3.98
CA ILE A 11 8.99 -14.01 5.13
C ILE A 11 9.84 -15.19 4.64
N GLU A 12 10.98 -15.42 5.27
CA GLU A 12 11.86 -16.51 4.88
C GLU A 12 11.31 -17.86 5.33
N LYS A 13 11.31 -18.82 4.42
CA LYS A 13 11.05 -20.26 4.66
C LYS A 13 12.35 -21.03 4.53
N PRO A 14 13.06 -21.27 5.64
CA PRO A 14 14.32 -22.01 5.60
C PRO A 14 14.16 -23.41 4.97
N GLY A 15 15.08 -23.79 4.10
CA GLY A 15 15.14 -25.13 3.54
C GLY A 15 15.51 -26.16 4.60
N THR A 16 15.04 -27.41 4.43
CA THR A 16 15.38 -28.50 5.36
C THR A 16 16.89 -28.71 5.42
N GLY A 17 17.46 -28.64 6.64
CA GLY A 17 18.90 -28.78 6.88
C GLY A 17 19.70 -27.50 6.58
N ASP A 18 19.05 -26.44 6.18
CA ASP A 18 19.65 -25.12 5.99
C ASP A 18 19.74 -24.37 7.34
N GLN A 19 20.61 -23.36 7.41
CA GLN A 19 20.75 -22.44 8.56
C GLN A 19 21.14 -23.10 9.89
N SER A 20 21.94 -24.16 9.87
CA SER A 20 22.50 -24.75 11.09
C SER A 20 23.24 -23.68 11.92
N GLY A 21 22.76 -23.42 13.13
CA GLY A 21 23.30 -22.40 14.03
C GLY A 21 22.79 -20.96 13.81
N THR A 22 22.04 -20.68 12.72
CA THR A 22 21.52 -19.35 12.40
C THR A 22 19.99 -19.28 12.30
N TRP A 23 19.28 -20.40 12.38
CA TRP A 23 17.82 -20.45 12.26
C TRP A 23 17.08 -19.52 13.25
N GLY A 24 17.66 -19.30 14.45
CA GLY A 24 17.08 -18.39 15.44
C GLY A 24 17.06 -16.93 14.97
N VAL A 25 18.09 -16.50 14.24
CA VAL A 25 18.14 -15.15 13.64
C VAL A 25 17.03 -15.01 12.59
N THR A 26 16.92 -15.96 11.68
CA THR A 26 15.86 -15.99 10.66
C THR A 26 14.47 -16.00 11.29
N THR A 27 14.26 -16.80 12.31
CA THR A 27 12.98 -16.88 13.02
C THR A 27 12.60 -15.54 13.66
N ASN A 28 13.54 -14.90 14.35
CA ASN A 28 13.31 -13.58 14.96
C ASN A 28 13.01 -12.52 13.89
N THR A 29 13.77 -12.48 12.80
CA THR A 29 13.50 -11.57 11.68
C THR A 29 12.13 -11.82 11.07
N ASN A 30 11.70 -13.07 10.94
CA ASN A 30 10.36 -13.41 10.48
C ASN A 30 9.27 -12.89 11.42
N PHE A 31 9.48 -12.97 12.74
CA PHE A 31 8.55 -12.37 13.71
C PHE A 31 8.48 -10.85 13.58
N ASP A 32 9.61 -10.16 13.35
CA ASP A 32 9.63 -8.72 13.11
C ASP A 32 8.87 -8.35 11.82
N ILE A 33 8.98 -9.16 10.76
CA ILE A 33 8.21 -8.99 9.52
C ILE A 33 6.71 -9.17 9.78
N ILE A 34 6.33 -10.22 10.53
CA ILE A 34 4.93 -10.52 10.86
C ILE A 34 4.34 -9.40 11.73
N ASP A 35 5.04 -8.98 12.78
CA ASP A 35 4.59 -7.89 13.66
C ASP A 35 4.37 -6.60 12.85
N ARG A 36 5.34 -6.24 11.99
CA ARG A 36 5.20 -5.10 11.10
C ARG A 36 4.03 -5.23 10.12
N ALA A 37 3.78 -6.43 9.59
CA ALA A 37 2.69 -6.68 8.65
C ALA A 37 1.30 -6.58 9.30
N VAL A 38 1.21 -6.83 10.59
CA VAL A 38 -0.07 -6.82 11.34
C VAL A 38 -0.33 -5.45 11.98
N HIS A 39 0.67 -4.86 12.63
CA HIS A 39 0.50 -3.66 13.46
C HIS A 39 1.40 -2.50 13.03
N GLY A 40 2.23 -2.69 12.01
CA GLY A 40 3.25 -1.71 11.64
C GLY A 40 2.67 -0.41 11.09
N GLN A 41 3.27 0.70 11.53
CA GLN A 41 3.06 2.02 10.98
C GLN A 41 4.42 2.58 10.58
N VAL A 42 4.53 3.17 9.40
CA VAL A 42 5.74 3.84 8.93
C VAL A 42 5.45 5.26 8.50
N SER A 43 6.30 6.19 8.93
CA SER A 43 6.28 7.58 8.46
C SER A 43 7.41 7.79 7.45
N ILE A 44 7.09 8.33 6.29
CA ILE A 44 8.01 8.51 5.16
C ILE A 44 8.06 9.99 4.80
N PRO A 45 9.23 10.65 4.93
CA PRO A 45 9.42 12.01 4.48
C PRO A 45 9.48 12.04 2.95
N ILE A 46 8.60 12.83 2.33
CA ILE A 46 8.43 12.94 0.88
C ILE A 46 9.06 14.25 0.39
N SER A 47 9.87 14.14 -0.65
CA SER A 47 10.39 15.27 -1.43
C SER A 47 10.04 15.16 -2.93
N GLY A 48 9.55 14.01 -3.37
CA GLY A 48 9.18 13.66 -4.74
C GLY A 48 8.76 12.19 -4.80
N ASP A 49 8.82 11.58 -5.98
CA ASP A 49 8.48 10.16 -6.14
C ASP A 49 9.26 9.28 -5.18
N THR A 50 8.57 8.35 -4.56
CA THR A 50 9.12 7.53 -3.46
C THR A 50 8.63 6.09 -3.57
N SER A 51 9.51 5.13 -3.21
CA SER A 51 9.19 3.70 -3.28
C SER A 51 8.79 3.12 -1.92
N LEU A 52 7.69 2.37 -1.89
CA LEU A 52 7.36 1.40 -0.84
C LEU A 52 7.93 0.05 -1.24
N THR A 53 9.00 -0.37 -0.58
CA THR A 53 9.72 -1.59 -0.95
C THR A 53 9.42 -2.71 0.03
N THR A 54 9.15 -3.91 -0.49
CA THR A 54 9.11 -5.16 0.27
C THR A 54 10.31 -6.00 -0.14
N ASN A 55 11.26 -6.16 0.77
CA ASN A 55 12.46 -6.96 0.55
C ASN A 55 12.32 -8.31 1.24
N ASP A 56 12.80 -9.36 0.59
CA ASP A 56 12.88 -10.70 1.15
C ASP A 56 13.75 -10.72 2.42
N GLY A 57 13.25 -11.39 3.44
CA GLY A 57 13.94 -11.54 4.72
C GLY A 57 14.18 -10.23 5.49
N SER A 58 13.36 -9.20 5.26
CA SER A 58 13.53 -7.90 5.91
C SER A 58 12.20 -7.22 6.27
N PRO A 59 12.07 -6.64 7.48
CA PRO A 59 10.91 -5.84 7.86
C PRO A 59 10.93 -4.46 7.19
N SER A 60 10.84 -4.43 5.87
CA SER A 60 10.90 -3.22 5.03
C SER A 60 9.62 -2.37 5.12
N ASN A 61 9.66 -1.13 4.59
CA ASN A 61 8.55 -0.17 4.71
C ASN A 61 7.27 -0.60 3.98
N GLY A 62 7.40 -1.31 2.85
CA GLY A 62 6.26 -1.81 2.07
C GLY A 62 5.53 -3.00 2.69
N VAL A 63 5.95 -3.48 3.88
CA VAL A 63 5.24 -4.52 4.63
C VAL A 63 4.22 -3.91 5.60
N ALA A 64 4.44 -2.68 6.07
CA ALA A 64 3.55 -2.04 7.05
C ALA A 64 2.18 -1.70 6.44
N PRO A 65 1.07 -2.00 7.13
CA PRO A 65 -0.28 -1.72 6.62
C PRO A 65 -0.66 -0.23 6.72
N VAL A 66 0.00 0.55 7.56
CA VAL A 66 -0.27 1.99 7.74
C VAL A 66 0.94 2.80 7.30
N ILE A 67 0.71 3.67 6.32
CA ILE A 67 1.73 4.54 5.74
C ILE A 67 1.35 6.01 6.00
N ILE A 68 2.25 6.76 6.63
CA ILE A 68 2.08 8.20 6.83
C ILE A 68 3.11 8.92 5.96
N LEU A 69 2.64 9.74 5.05
CA LEU A 69 3.48 10.55 4.15
C LEU A 69 3.58 11.95 4.74
N THR A 70 4.80 12.40 5.00
CA THR A 70 5.09 13.72 5.58
C THR A 70 6.00 14.52 4.65
N GLY A 71 6.10 15.83 4.86
CA GLY A 71 6.98 16.69 4.06
C GLY A 71 6.24 17.64 3.12
N THR A 72 6.99 18.34 2.29
CA THR A 72 6.46 19.41 1.43
C THR A 72 6.98 19.26 -0.01
N PRO A 73 6.57 18.19 -0.72
CA PRO A 73 6.95 18.04 -2.13
C PRO A 73 6.43 19.21 -2.96
N SER A 74 7.18 19.60 -3.99
CA SER A 74 6.85 20.77 -4.83
C SER A 74 5.74 20.51 -5.84
N ALA A 75 5.36 19.25 -6.05
CA ALA A 75 4.34 18.82 -7.00
C ALA A 75 3.69 17.50 -6.56
N THR A 76 2.63 17.09 -7.25
CA THR A 76 2.07 15.73 -7.15
C THR A 76 3.18 14.70 -7.39
N PHE A 77 3.21 13.65 -6.58
CA PHE A 77 4.25 12.61 -6.60
C PHE A 77 3.65 11.22 -6.65
N ASP A 78 4.45 10.26 -7.11
CA ASP A 78 4.07 8.86 -7.16
C ASP A 78 4.65 8.10 -5.95
N LEU A 79 3.78 7.35 -5.25
CA LEU A 79 4.15 6.35 -4.27
C LEU A 79 4.18 5.00 -4.98
N ILE A 80 5.40 4.54 -5.27
CA ILE A 80 5.65 3.41 -6.15
C ILE A 80 5.81 2.15 -5.31
N VAL A 81 4.89 1.19 -5.45
CA VAL A 81 4.95 -0.09 -4.74
C VAL A 81 5.82 -1.09 -5.49
N THR A 82 6.83 -1.62 -4.81
CA THR A 82 7.81 -2.57 -5.37
C THR A 82 8.08 -3.74 -4.41
N PRO A 83 8.22 -4.98 -4.92
CA PRO A 83 7.99 -5.42 -6.30
C PRO A 83 6.50 -5.31 -6.73
N ASN A 84 6.26 -5.32 -8.04
CA ASN A 84 4.93 -5.05 -8.60
C ASN A 84 4.00 -6.28 -8.69
N ASP A 85 4.49 -7.47 -8.36
CA ASP A 85 3.79 -8.75 -8.39
C ASP A 85 3.20 -9.16 -7.02
N GLN A 86 3.24 -8.27 -6.05
CA GLN A 86 2.75 -8.52 -4.69
C GLN A 86 1.37 -7.90 -4.48
N LYS A 87 0.44 -8.68 -3.95
CA LYS A 87 -0.84 -8.16 -3.45
C LYS A 87 -0.62 -7.35 -2.20
N LYS A 88 -1.17 -6.14 -2.16
CA LYS A 88 -1.02 -5.21 -1.05
C LYS A 88 -2.35 -4.57 -0.68
N HIS A 89 -2.49 -4.22 0.58
CA HIS A 89 -3.47 -3.24 1.02
C HIS A 89 -2.84 -2.34 2.06
N TYR A 90 -3.15 -1.06 1.96
CA TYR A 90 -2.61 -0.02 2.82
C TYR A 90 -3.71 0.93 3.27
N THR A 91 -3.55 1.46 4.48
CA THR A 91 -4.17 2.73 4.89
C THR A 91 -3.09 3.80 4.76
N ILE A 92 -3.27 4.71 3.81
CA ILE A 92 -2.29 5.77 3.53
C ILE A 92 -2.85 7.09 4.01
N LYS A 93 -2.13 7.74 4.92
CA LYS A 93 -2.39 9.11 5.38
C LYS A 93 -1.41 10.05 4.69
N ASN A 94 -1.91 10.90 3.81
CA ASN A 94 -1.13 11.90 3.12
C ASN A 94 -1.16 13.22 3.92
N GLU A 95 -0.12 13.47 4.74
CA GLU A 95 0.06 14.72 5.49
C GLU A 95 0.93 15.74 4.73
N THR A 96 1.19 15.50 3.44
CA THR A 96 1.95 16.44 2.62
C THR A 96 1.07 17.56 2.07
N ASN A 97 1.68 18.58 1.47
CA ASN A 97 0.99 19.69 0.80
C ASN A 97 0.56 19.39 -0.65
N SER A 98 0.82 18.20 -1.16
CA SER A 98 0.55 17.80 -2.55
C SER A 98 -0.19 16.48 -2.64
N ALA A 99 -0.84 16.20 -3.75
CA ALA A 99 -1.50 14.92 -3.99
C ALA A 99 -0.46 13.79 -4.17
N CYS A 100 -0.81 12.60 -3.68
CA CYS A 100 -0.04 11.36 -3.82
C CYS A 100 -0.77 10.40 -4.76
N ARG A 101 -0.07 9.80 -5.71
CA ARG A 101 -0.60 8.75 -6.59
C ARG A 101 0.03 7.42 -6.23
N VAL A 102 -0.80 6.44 -5.91
CA VAL A 102 -0.35 5.09 -5.55
C VAL A 102 -0.36 4.22 -6.81
N VAL A 103 0.80 3.71 -7.19
CA VAL A 103 0.99 2.88 -8.39
C VAL A 103 1.96 1.75 -8.13
N TYR A 104 1.94 0.72 -8.96
CA TYR A 104 2.98 -0.30 -8.97
C TYR A 104 4.21 0.15 -9.77
N GLN A 105 5.38 -0.40 -9.42
CA GLN A 105 6.61 -0.21 -10.18
C GLN A 105 6.40 -0.59 -11.65
N GLY A 106 6.87 0.28 -12.55
CA GLY A 106 6.73 0.09 -14.01
C GLY A 106 5.35 0.44 -14.57
N VAL A 107 4.42 0.91 -13.74
CA VAL A 107 3.09 1.33 -14.15
C VAL A 107 2.99 2.86 -14.08
N SER A 108 2.68 3.52 -15.18
CA SER A 108 2.37 4.95 -15.19
C SER A 108 0.96 5.19 -14.66
N TYR A 109 0.79 6.21 -13.82
CA TYR A 109 -0.51 6.54 -13.25
C TYR A 109 -1.57 6.88 -14.30
N THR A 110 -2.74 6.28 -14.13
CA THR A 110 -4.01 6.68 -14.74
C THR A 110 -5.12 6.50 -13.71
N THR A 111 -6.27 7.12 -13.89
CA THR A 111 -7.43 6.94 -12.98
C THR A 111 -8.00 5.52 -12.97
N SER A 112 -7.61 4.69 -13.95
CA SER A 112 -8.04 3.28 -14.04
C SER A 112 -7.09 2.31 -13.34
N ASN A 113 -5.82 2.66 -13.14
CA ASN A 113 -4.80 1.75 -12.59
C ASN A 113 -4.17 2.20 -11.28
N GLY A 114 -4.41 3.43 -10.86
CA GLY A 114 -3.87 3.99 -9.62
C GLY A 114 -4.92 4.70 -8.80
N VAL A 115 -4.56 5.06 -7.58
CA VAL A 115 -5.40 5.84 -6.66
C VAL A 115 -4.69 7.14 -6.35
N GLU A 116 -5.38 8.26 -6.53
CA GLU A 116 -4.88 9.57 -6.11
C GLU A 116 -5.47 9.92 -4.73
N ILE A 117 -4.59 10.27 -3.81
CA ILE A 117 -4.91 10.66 -2.44
C ILE A 117 -4.58 12.14 -2.29
N ALA A 118 -5.60 12.96 -2.08
CA ALA A 118 -5.43 14.40 -1.94
C ALA A 118 -4.54 14.75 -0.73
N SER A 119 -3.96 15.95 -0.74
CA SER A 119 -3.27 16.55 0.40
C SER A 119 -4.15 16.49 1.66
N ASN A 120 -3.55 16.19 2.82
CA ASN A 120 -4.23 16.09 4.12
C ASN A 120 -5.42 15.10 4.16
N SER A 121 -5.38 14.06 3.34
CA SER A 121 -6.42 13.02 3.27
C SER A 121 -5.88 11.65 3.68
N THR A 122 -6.80 10.78 4.10
CA THR A 122 -6.49 9.38 4.42
C THR A 122 -7.36 8.47 3.56
N GLN A 123 -6.74 7.45 2.98
CA GLN A 123 -7.45 6.51 2.13
C GLN A 123 -6.93 5.08 2.29
N ALA A 124 -7.87 4.12 2.33
CA ALA A 124 -7.56 2.70 2.25
C ALA A 124 -7.51 2.28 0.78
N VAL A 125 -6.46 1.56 0.40
CA VAL A 125 -6.22 1.11 -0.98
C VAL A 125 -5.85 -0.36 -1.01
N THR A 126 -6.20 -1.05 -2.09
CA THR A 126 -5.78 -2.43 -2.35
C THR A 126 -5.15 -2.54 -3.73
N GLY A 127 -4.07 -3.31 -3.81
CA GLY A 127 -3.35 -3.61 -5.05
C GLY A 127 -3.40 -5.10 -5.37
N ASP A 128 -3.60 -5.43 -6.63
CA ASP A 128 -3.82 -6.80 -7.12
C ASP A 128 -2.54 -7.60 -7.38
N GLY A 129 -1.36 -6.95 -7.42
CA GLY A 129 -0.09 -7.61 -7.73
C GLY A 129 0.01 -8.07 -9.19
N GLY A 130 -0.61 -7.35 -10.10
CA GLY A 130 -0.70 -7.71 -11.53
C GLY A 130 0.56 -7.39 -12.36
N GLY A 131 1.72 -7.19 -11.75
CA GLY A 131 2.96 -6.84 -12.45
C GLY A 131 2.85 -5.48 -13.15
N ASN A 132 3.33 -5.40 -14.39
CA ASN A 132 3.29 -4.17 -15.19
C ASN A 132 1.87 -3.74 -15.63
N THR A 133 0.86 -4.54 -15.31
CA THR A 133 -0.57 -4.22 -15.50
C THR A 133 -1.31 -4.14 -14.16
N GLY A 134 -0.58 -4.13 -13.05
CA GLY A 134 -1.12 -4.09 -11.70
C GLY A 134 -1.96 -2.85 -11.44
N ILE A 135 -3.02 -3.02 -10.66
CA ILE A 135 -4.02 -1.99 -10.40
C ILE A 135 -4.14 -1.78 -8.89
N PHE A 136 -4.13 -0.50 -8.48
CA PHE A 136 -4.59 -0.08 -7.16
C PHE A 136 -6.02 0.44 -7.23
N LYS A 137 -6.84 0.06 -6.25
CA LYS A 137 -8.22 0.53 -6.09
C LYS A 137 -8.44 1.09 -4.69
N SER A 138 -9.26 2.13 -4.61
CA SER A 138 -9.77 2.62 -3.32
C SER A 138 -10.71 1.60 -2.70
N LEU A 139 -10.59 1.40 -1.37
CA LEU A 139 -11.53 0.63 -0.57
C LEU A 139 -12.57 1.52 0.13
N THR A 140 -12.43 2.84 0.05
CA THR A 140 -13.46 3.73 0.57
C THR A 140 -14.68 3.64 -0.33
N PRO A 141 -15.89 3.46 0.22
CA PRO A 141 -17.10 3.56 -0.57
C PRO A 141 -17.11 4.91 -1.27
N SER A 142 -17.55 4.95 -2.53
CA SER A 142 -17.89 6.21 -3.18
C SER A 142 -18.95 6.89 -2.30
N THR A 143 -18.63 8.02 -1.70
CA THR A 143 -19.57 8.82 -0.91
C THR A 143 -20.48 9.64 -1.83
N ASP A 144 -20.98 9.02 -2.86
CA ASP A 144 -21.73 9.69 -3.93
C ASP A 144 -23.10 10.19 -3.48
N LEU A 145 -23.59 9.71 -2.33
CA LEU A 145 -24.81 10.21 -1.73
C LEU A 145 -24.74 11.68 -1.26
N VAL A 146 -23.54 12.21 -1.02
CA VAL A 146 -23.36 13.62 -0.59
C VAL A 146 -23.26 14.57 -1.79
N ASN A 147 -22.87 14.05 -2.95
CA ASN A 147 -22.72 14.82 -4.20
C ASN A 147 -23.83 14.52 -5.22
N ASP A 148 -24.77 13.67 -4.91
CA ASP A 148 -25.95 13.48 -5.75
C ASP A 148 -26.85 14.70 -5.62
N LEU A 149 -26.71 15.62 -6.55
CA LEU A 149 -27.55 16.81 -6.67
C LEU A 149 -29.00 16.46 -7.09
N THR A 150 -29.26 15.19 -7.40
CA THR A 150 -30.57 14.66 -7.76
C THR A 150 -30.81 13.29 -7.12
N PRO A 151 -30.85 13.19 -5.78
CA PRO A 151 -31.06 11.90 -5.13
C PRO A 151 -32.40 11.31 -5.57
N GLN A 152 -32.32 10.21 -6.31
CA GLN A 152 -33.50 9.42 -6.71
C GLN A 152 -33.95 8.59 -5.51
N LEU A 153 -34.56 9.24 -4.52
CA LEU A 153 -35.37 8.56 -3.51
C LEU A 153 -36.60 8.03 -4.21
N GLY A 154 -36.54 6.75 -4.60
CA GLY A 154 -37.55 6.06 -5.41
C GLY A 154 -39.02 6.42 -5.08
N GLY A 155 -39.57 7.36 -5.80
CA GLY A 155 -40.96 7.77 -5.71
C GLY A 155 -41.12 9.25 -5.37
N SER A 156 -42.11 9.87 -5.98
CA SER A 156 -42.56 11.23 -5.73
C SER A 156 -42.85 11.43 -4.23
N LEU A 157 -42.14 12.34 -3.59
CA LEU A 157 -42.52 12.85 -2.27
C LEU A 157 -43.84 13.62 -2.47
N ASP A 158 -44.94 12.98 -2.09
CA ASP A 158 -46.23 13.63 -2.02
C ASP A 158 -46.22 14.54 -0.79
N VAL A 159 -45.96 15.82 -1.00
CA VAL A 159 -46.08 16.88 0.00
C VAL A 159 -47.47 17.46 -0.14
N ASN A 160 -48.43 16.89 0.62
CA ASN A 160 -49.72 17.56 0.92
C ASN A 160 -49.56 18.64 1.98
#